data_3e74520a9bce2387efc5989252afe34c
#
_entry.id   3e74520a9bce2387efc5989252afe34c
#
_cell.length_a   1.000
_cell.length_b   1.000
_cell.length_c   1.000
_cell.angle_alpha   90.00
_cell.angle_beta   90.00
_cell.angle_gamma   90.00
#
_symmetry.space_group_name_H-M   'P 1'
#
loop_
_entity.id
_entity.type
_entity.pdbx_description
1 polymer ?
#
loop_
_entity_poly.entity_id
_entity_poly.type
_entity_poly.pdbx_seq_one_letter_code
_entity_poly.pdbx_strand_id
1 'polypeptide(L)'
;MPPIRPLLVLACAALLAAGVIGGLEAQPRVERGFTTAVSDRLIELYSQRFGPLAAERLHAWKRYARSRGAAPGSERELLEEVNRVLNRIAFVEDAAHWGEEDYWATPAESVSSNGADCEDYTIAKYFLLKELGAPIARLRMTYVKSVKLNQAHMVLAYYPRPDAEPLVLDNLEDRVRPASQRTDLIPVYSFNDEEVWVEMRGRSGSPTQIRNWSALIARLERERRT
;
A
#
# COMPACT_ATOMS: atom_id res chain seq x y z
N MET A 1 -3.90 -18.34 90.21
CA MET A 1 -4.05 -18.25 88.70
C MET A 1 -3.74 -16.82 88.32
N PRO A 2 -2.62 -16.56 87.67
CA PRO A 2 -2.29 -15.23 87.22
C PRO A 2 -2.81 -15.01 85.76
N PRO A 3 -3.07 -13.76 85.30
CA PRO A 3 -3.68 -13.45 84.02
C PRO A 3 -2.63 -13.41 82.91
N ILE A 4 -3.06 -13.87 81.80
CA ILE A 4 -2.29 -13.93 80.55
C ILE A 4 -2.21 -12.52 79.93
N ARG A 5 -0.98 -12.04 79.68
CA ARG A 5 -0.73 -10.80 78.90
C ARG A 5 -0.80 -11.09 77.41
N PRO A 6 -1.45 -10.25 76.62
CA PRO A 6 -1.37 -10.39 75.17
C PRO A 6 -0.06 -9.78 74.62
N LEU A 7 0.64 -10.54 73.75
CA LEU A 7 1.75 -10.08 72.97
C LEU A 7 1.29 -9.08 71.90
N LEU A 8 1.91 -7.91 71.91
CA LEU A 8 1.80 -6.97 70.79
C LEU A 8 2.66 -7.46 69.63
N VAL A 9 2.02 -7.84 68.54
CA VAL A 9 2.71 -8.11 67.28
C VAL A 9 2.82 -6.80 66.53
N LEU A 10 4.04 -6.24 66.42
CA LEU A 10 4.36 -5.14 65.52
C LEU A 10 4.37 -5.68 64.08
N ALA A 11 3.37 -5.29 63.28
CA ALA A 11 3.39 -5.50 61.85
C ALA A 11 4.21 -4.39 61.19
N CYS A 12 5.41 -4.73 60.76
CA CYS A 12 6.19 -3.89 59.83
C CYS A 12 5.50 -3.87 58.46
N ALA A 13 4.82 -2.77 58.15
CA ALA A 13 4.35 -2.51 56.79
C ALA A 13 5.53 -2.12 55.89
N ALA A 14 6.04 -3.07 55.12
CA ALA A 14 6.97 -2.78 54.01
C ALA A 14 6.19 -2.16 52.87
N LEU A 15 6.35 -0.86 52.65
CA LEU A 15 5.91 -0.16 51.43
C LEU A 15 6.75 -0.63 50.27
N LEU A 16 6.22 -1.57 49.46
CA LEU A 16 6.72 -1.86 48.12
C LEU A 16 6.31 -0.71 47.20
N ALA A 17 7.24 0.19 46.91
CA ALA A 17 7.10 1.13 45.82
C ALA A 17 7.19 0.34 44.51
N ALA A 18 6.05 -0.01 43.93
CA ALA A 18 5.96 -0.51 42.60
C ALA A 18 6.32 0.64 41.65
N GLY A 19 7.58 0.68 41.23
CA GLY A 19 8.02 1.53 40.10
C GLY A 19 7.26 1.11 38.88
N VAL A 20 6.32 1.95 38.45
CA VAL A 20 5.74 1.88 37.10
C VAL A 20 6.87 2.23 36.13
N ILE A 21 7.56 1.21 35.65
CA ILE A 21 8.39 1.33 34.45
C ILE A 21 7.39 1.48 33.31
N GLY A 22 7.01 2.72 33.02
CA GLY A 22 6.32 3.06 31.79
C GLY A 22 7.20 2.61 30.63
N GLY A 23 6.89 1.45 30.04
CA GLY A 23 7.43 1.07 28.77
C GLY A 23 7.15 2.22 27.82
N LEU A 24 8.20 2.91 27.34
CA LEU A 24 8.09 3.68 26.12
C LEU A 24 7.72 2.65 25.05
N GLU A 25 6.44 2.51 24.77
CA GLU A 25 6.03 1.92 23.51
C GLU A 25 6.67 2.78 22.43
N ALA A 26 7.68 2.21 21.78
CA ALA A 26 8.27 2.82 20.61
C ALA A 26 7.12 3.08 19.64
N GLN A 27 6.75 4.35 19.48
CA GLN A 27 5.83 4.78 18.44
C GLN A 27 6.32 4.12 17.16
N PRO A 28 5.46 3.41 16.40
CA PRO A 28 5.88 2.80 15.17
C PRO A 28 6.54 3.91 14.35
N ARG A 29 7.81 3.71 14.04
CA ARG A 29 8.54 4.59 13.14
C ARG A 29 7.74 4.54 11.86
N VAL A 30 6.96 5.59 11.58
CA VAL A 30 6.32 5.76 10.27
C VAL A 30 7.48 5.83 9.31
N GLU A 31 7.81 4.68 8.70
CA GLU A 31 8.73 4.66 7.58
C GLU A 31 8.14 5.66 6.61
N ARG A 32 8.96 6.66 6.22
CA ARG A 32 8.49 7.70 5.31
C ARG A 32 7.88 6.99 4.12
N GLY A 33 6.60 7.20 3.91
CA GLY A 33 5.88 6.58 2.83
C GLY A 33 6.56 6.90 1.50
N PHE A 34 6.39 6.05 0.53
CA PHE A 34 7.07 6.18 -0.75
C PHE A 34 6.81 7.57 -1.39
N THR A 35 5.54 8.01 -1.43
CA THR A 35 5.12 9.30 -2.00
C THR A 35 5.71 10.50 -1.25
N THR A 36 5.73 10.44 0.08
CA THR A 36 6.27 11.52 0.91
C THR A 36 7.79 11.54 0.93
N ALA A 37 8.45 10.43 0.57
CA ALA A 37 9.88 10.30 0.46
C ALA A 37 10.46 10.75 -0.91
N VAL A 38 9.62 11.03 -1.91
CA VAL A 38 10.08 11.58 -3.21
C VAL A 38 10.84 12.88 -2.95
N SER A 39 12.16 12.86 -3.23
CA SER A 39 13.08 13.97 -2.98
C SER A 39 12.91 15.09 -4.01
N ASP A 40 13.37 16.28 -3.68
CA ASP A 40 13.38 17.38 -4.65
C ASP A 40 14.35 17.09 -5.81
N ARG A 41 15.41 16.33 -5.54
CA ARG A 41 16.34 15.85 -6.58
C ARG A 41 15.67 14.91 -7.58
N LEU A 42 14.86 13.97 -7.07
CA LEU A 42 14.10 13.06 -7.94
C LEU A 42 13.07 13.83 -8.78
N ILE A 43 12.40 14.83 -8.18
CA ILE A 43 11.46 15.72 -8.89
C ILE A 43 12.16 16.45 -10.03
N GLU A 44 13.37 16.99 -9.79
CA GLU A 44 14.17 17.65 -10.81
C GLU A 44 14.51 16.69 -11.96
N LEU A 45 15.01 15.49 -11.66
CA LEU A 45 15.33 14.47 -12.66
C LEU A 45 14.13 14.08 -13.52
N TYR A 46 12.98 13.90 -12.89
CA TYR A 46 11.75 13.55 -13.63
C TYR A 46 11.19 14.73 -14.41
N SER A 47 11.39 15.97 -13.93
CA SER A 47 11.06 17.17 -14.70
C SER A 47 11.93 17.31 -15.96
N GLN A 48 13.21 16.96 -15.88
CA GLN A 48 14.11 16.92 -17.05
C GLN A 48 13.70 15.82 -18.02
N ARG A 49 13.26 14.66 -17.52
CA ARG A 49 12.88 13.50 -18.35
C ARG A 49 11.51 13.64 -18.99
N PHE A 50 10.50 14.12 -18.26
CA PHE A 50 9.08 14.11 -18.66
C PHE A 50 8.50 15.52 -18.84
N GLY A 51 9.35 16.56 -18.75
CA GLY A 51 8.94 17.94 -18.90
C GLY A 51 8.47 18.61 -17.60
N PRO A 52 8.24 19.93 -17.63
CA PRO A 52 7.99 20.74 -16.41
C PRO A 52 6.73 20.33 -15.64
N LEU A 53 5.71 19.81 -16.32
CA LEU A 53 4.48 19.35 -15.67
C LEU A 53 4.70 18.12 -14.75
N ALA A 54 5.82 17.39 -14.93
CA ALA A 54 6.17 16.27 -14.06
C ALA A 54 6.40 16.75 -12.60
N ALA A 55 7.10 17.86 -12.43
CA ALA A 55 7.31 18.46 -11.10
C ALA A 55 5.99 18.86 -10.44
N GLU A 56 5.09 19.50 -11.18
CA GLU A 56 3.78 19.91 -10.67
C GLU A 56 2.94 18.71 -10.21
N ARG A 57 2.92 17.63 -11.00
CA ARG A 57 2.21 16.39 -10.68
C ARG A 57 2.78 15.72 -9.42
N LEU A 58 4.10 15.60 -9.32
CA LEU A 58 4.75 15.00 -8.14
C LEU A 58 4.53 15.83 -6.88
N HIS A 59 4.61 17.17 -6.97
CA HIS A 59 4.27 18.04 -5.85
C HIS A 59 2.80 17.94 -5.44
N ALA A 60 1.87 17.86 -6.41
CA ALA A 60 0.44 17.66 -6.13
C ALA A 60 0.21 16.31 -5.45
N TRP A 61 0.85 15.26 -5.91
CA TRP A 61 0.78 13.92 -5.32
C TRP A 61 1.32 13.89 -3.88
N LYS A 62 2.49 14.49 -3.63
CA LYS A 62 3.04 14.65 -2.27
C LYS A 62 2.10 15.42 -1.35
N ARG A 63 1.49 16.50 -1.82
CA ARG A 63 0.49 17.25 -1.03
C ARG A 63 -0.73 16.40 -0.72
N TYR A 64 -1.24 15.67 -1.71
CA TYR A 64 -2.38 14.78 -1.53
C TYR A 64 -2.10 13.70 -0.47
N ALA A 65 -1.00 12.96 -0.58
CA ALA A 65 -0.64 11.93 0.37
C ALA A 65 -0.52 12.47 1.81
N ARG A 66 0.12 13.62 1.99
CA ARG A 66 0.25 14.28 3.30
C ARG A 66 -1.09 14.73 3.87
N SER A 67 -1.91 15.39 3.08
CA SER A 67 -3.22 15.88 3.53
C SER A 67 -4.16 14.73 3.87
N ARG A 68 -4.14 13.68 3.08
CA ARG A 68 -5.01 12.51 3.28
C ARG A 68 -4.57 11.63 4.44
N GLY A 69 -3.27 11.46 4.65
CA GLY A 69 -2.72 10.74 5.81
C GLY A 69 -3.05 11.39 7.16
N ALA A 70 -3.33 12.69 7.17
CA ALA A 70 -3.72 13.44 8.36
C ALA A 70 -5.26 13.52 8.56
N ALA A 71 -6.06 13.11 7.57
CA ALA A 71 -7.52 13.28 7.60
C ALA A 71 -8.22 12.01 8.07
N PRO A 72 -9.14 12.08 9.07
CA PRO A 72 -9.99 10.97 9.42
C PRO A 72 -10.95 10.64 8.26
N GLY A 73 -11.29 9.37 8.11
CA GLY A 73 -12.26 8.90 7.13
C GLY A 73 -12.45 7.41 7.24
N SER A 74 -13.51 6.88 6.63
CA SER A 74 -13.73 5.45 6.57
C SER A 74 -12.76 4.78 5.58
N GLU A 75 -12.44 3.50 5.83
CA GLU A 75 -11.65 2.69 4.89
C GLU A 75 -12.26 2.72 3.47
N ARG A 76 -13.58 2.63 3.38
CA ARG A 76 -14.30 2.65 2.11
C ARG A 76 -14.09 3.94 1.33
N GLU A 77 -14.23 5.08 1.99
CA GLU A 77 -13.99 6.40 1.38
C GLU A 77 -12.54 6.54 0.90
N LEU A 78 -11.58 6.05 1.70
CA LEU A 78 -10.17 6.06 1.31
C LEU A 78 -9.92 5.25 0.04
N LEU A 79 -10.46 4.04 -0.05
CA LEU A 79 -10.32 3.18 -1.22
C LEU A 79 -10.91 3.83 -2.48
N GLU A 80 -12.12 4.38 -2.38
CA GLU A 80 -12.80 5.05 -3.50
C GLU A 80 -12.07 6.32 -3.96
N GLU A 81 -11.53 7.08 -3.01
CA GLU A 81 -10.78 8.28 -3.33
C GLU A 81 -9.45 7.95 -4.01
N VAL A 82 -8.67 7.00 -3.48
CA VAL A 82 -7.41 6.56 -4.08
C VAL A 82 -7.64 5.99 -5.47
N ASN A 83 -8.68 5.16 -5.66
CA ASN A 83 -9.02 4.62 -6.96
C ASN A 83 -9.29 5.75 -7.97
N ARG A 84 -10.16 6.70 -7.62
CA ARG A 84 -10.54 7.81 -8.49
C ARG A 84 -9.40 8.78 -8.79
N VAL A 85 -8.55 9.07 -7.80
CA VAL A 85 -7.44 10.01 -7.98
C VAL A 85 -6.39 9.43 -8.94
N LEU A 86 -6.03 8.17 -8.77
CA LEU A 86 -5.04 7.53 -9.63
C LEU A 86 -5.60 7.18 -11.02
N ASN A 87 -6.89 6.88 -11.14
CA ASN A 87 -7.54 6.68 -12.44
C ASN A 87 -7.55 7.94 -13.34
N ARG A 88 -7.11 9.10 -12.84
CA ARG A 88 -6.93 10.32 -13.66
C ARG A 88 -5.64 10.33 -14.47
N ILE A 89 -4.68 9.46 -14.16
CA ILE A 89 -3.49 9.26 -15.00
C ILE A 89 -4.00 8.75 -16.35
N ALA A 90 -3.39 9.19 -17.44
CA ALA A 90 -3.77 8.73 -18.78
C ALA A 90 -3.39 7.26 -18.97
N PHE A 91 -4.27 6.47 -19.58
CA PHE A 91 -3.93 5.10 -19.98
C PHE A 91 -3.01 5.13 -21.18
N VAL A 92 -1.85 4.49 -21.08
CA VAL A 92 -0.87 4.35 -22.16
C VAL A 92 -0.23 2.98 -22.04
N GLU A 93 -0.28 2.19 -23.09
CA GLU A 93 0.37 0.87 -23.17
C GLU A 93 1.89 1.02 -23.06
N ASP A 94 2.54 0.07 -22.40
CA ASP A 94 3.98 0.06 -22.13
C ASP A 94 4.84 0.20 -23.38
N ALA A 95 4.52 -0.53 -24.44
CA ALA A 95 5.26 -0.46 -25.70
C ALA A 95 5.29 0.97 -26.29
N ALA A 96 4.21 1.73 -26.13
CA ALA A 96 4.12 3.12 -26.59
C ALA A 96 4.77 4.10 -25.62
N HIS A 97 4.73 3.81 -24.31
CA HIS A 97 5.17 4.73 -23.26
C HIS A 97 6.65 4.54 -22.92
N TRP A 98 7.08 3.30 -22.75
CA TRP A 98 8.41 2.93 -22.28
C TRP A 98 9.30 2.31 -23.36
N GLY A 99 8.71 1.86 -24.49
CA GLY A 99 9.41 1.10 -25.52
C GLY A 99 9.71 -0.35 -25.13
N GLU A 100 9.06 -0.85 -24.08
CA GLU A 100 9.14 -2.21 -23.55
C GLU A 100 7.74 -2.84 -23.59
N GLU A 101 7.64 -4.17 -23.66
CA GLU A 101 6.34 -4.85 -23.75
C GLU A 101 5.63 -4.99 -22.39
N ASP A 102 6.39 -4.99 -21.28
CA ASP A 102 5.87 -5.23 -19.94
C ASP A 102 6.81 -4.55 -18.92
N TYR A 103 6.61 -3.25 -18.69
CA TYR A 103 7.41 -2.39 -17.84
C TYR A 103 6.60 -1.93 -16.65
N TRP A 104 6.80 -2.50 -15.47
CA TRP A 104 6.11 -2.08 -14.26
C TRP A 104 6.69 -0.78 -13.69
N ALA A 105 6.09 0.35 -14.04
CA ALA A 105 6.59 1.66 -13.61
C ALA A 105 6.47 1.87 -12.10
N THR A 106 7.39 2.68 -11.55
CA THR A 106 7.24 3.15 -10.18
C THR A 106 6.07 4.13 -10.08
N PRO A 107 5.44 4.28 -8.90
CA PRO A 107 4.40 5.29 -8.74
C PRO A 107 4.86 6.71 -9.12
N ALA A 108 6.14 7.04 -8.88
CA ALA A 108 6.68 8.34 -9.27
C ALA A 108 6.86 8.47 -10.79
N GLU A 109 7.24 7.39 -11.48
CA GLU A 109 7.30 7.35 -12.94
C GLU A 109 5.90 7.56 -13.54
N SER A 110 4.90 6.78 -13.12
CA SER A 110 3.53 6.89 -13.63
C SER A 110 2.91 8.28 -13.40
N VAL A 111 3.07 8.82 -12.19
CA VAL A 111 2.57 10.16 -11.85
C VAL A 111 3.30 11.25 -12.64
N SER A 112 4.62 11.19 -12.74
CA SER A 112 5.41 12.24 -13.40
C SER A 112 5.19 12.26 -14.91
N SER A 113 5.17 11.09 -15.55
CA SER A 113 4.94 10.97 -16.99
C SER A 113 3.47 11.19 -17.37
N ASN A 114 2.54 11.02 -16.43
CA ASN A 114 1.09 10.99 -16.64
C ASN A 114 0.67 9.89 -17.61
N GLY A 115 1.33 8.73 -17.52
CA GLY A 115 1.04 7.55 -18.32
C GLY A 115 1.15 6.30 -17.47
N ALA A 116 0.23 5.38 -17.63
CA ALA A 116 0.15 4.12 -16.89
C ALA A 116 -0.67 3.09 -17.65
N ASP A 117 -0.35 1.83 -17.52
CA ASP A 117 -1.26 0.73 -17.89
C ASP A 117 -1.79 -0.02 -16.65
N CYS A 118 -2.36 -1.21 -16.80
CA CYS A 118 -3.16 -1.81 -15.72
C CYS A 118 -2.34 -2.15 -14.46
N GLU A 119 -1.12 -2.63 -14.61
CA GLU A 119 -0.23 -2.93 -13.48
C GLU A 119 0.28 -1.66 -12.80
N ASP A 120 0.60 -0.63 -13.56
CA ASP A 120 1.07 0.65 -13.03
C ASP A 120 0.02 1.32 -12.13
N TYR A 121 -1.25 1.34 -12.57
CA TYR A 121 -2.35 1.82 -11.72
C TYR A 121 -2.46 0.98 -10.44
N THR A 122 -2.36 -0.33 -10.56
CA THR A 122 -2.46 -1.26 -9.44
C THR A 122 -1.32 -1.04 -8.45
N ILE A 123 -0.09 -0.91 -8.93
CA ILE A 123 1.12 -0.63 -8.16
C ILE A 123 1.01 0.73 -7.45
N ALA A 124 0.62 1.77 -8.18
CA ALA A 124 0.47 3.11 -7.61
C ALA A 124 -0.59 3.15 -6.49
N LYS A 125 -1.74 2.48 -6.68
CA LYS A 125 -2.79 2.34 -5.66
C LYS A 125 -2.29 1.56 -4.45
N TYR A 126 -1.58 0.46 -4.66
CA TYR A 126 -1.00 -0.37 -3.62
C TYR A 126 -0.07 0.43 -2.71
N PHE A 127 0.93 1.10 -3.28
CA PHE A 127 1.90 1.88 -2.51
C PHE A 127 1.27 3.09 -1.81
N LEU A 128 0.33 3.77 -2.46
CA LEU A 128 -0.36 4.90 -1.84
C LEU A 128 -1.24 4.46 -0.66
N LEU A 129 -2.02 3.39 -0.81
CA LEU A 129 -2.84 2.86 0.29
C LEU A 129 -1.99 2.38 1.46
N LYS A 130 -0.87 1.69 1.18
CA LYS A 130 0.11 1.28 2.19
C LYS A 130 0.67 2.48 2.95
N GLU A 131 1.04 3.55 2.25
CA GLU A 131 1.52 4.80 2.86
C GLU A 131 0.45 5.48 3.71
N LEU A 132 -0.81 5.41 3.30
CA LEU A 132 -1.95 5.97 4.03
C LEU A 132 -2.44 5.06 5.18
N GLY A 133 -1.67 3.99 5.49
CA GLY A 133 -1.88 3.15 6.67
C GLY A 133 -2.75 1.91 6.44
N ALA A 134 -3.09 1.57 5.20
CA ALA A 134 -3.77 0.31 4.91
C ALA A 134 -2.84 -0.88 5.24
N PRO A 135 -3.28 -1.86 6.04
CA PRO A 135 -2.47 -3.02 6.39
C PRO A 135 -2.08 -3.84 5.15
N ILE A 136 -0.79 -4.18 5.00
CA ILE A 136 -0.27 -4.95 3.86
C ILE A 136 -1.03 -6.26 3.70
N ALA A 137 -1.34 -6.95 4.80
CA ALA A 137 -2.08 -8.20 4.79
C ALA A 137 -3.48 -8.12 4.15
N ARG A 138 -4.02 -6.90 4.01
CA ARG A 138 -5.32 -6.65 3.37
C ARG A 138 -5.23 -6.26 1.91
N LEU A 139 -4.03 -6.00 1.39
CA LEU A 139 -3.77 -5.55 0.03
C LEU A 139 -3.18 -6.68 -0.80
N ARG A 140 -3.76 -6.96 -1.96
CA ARG A 140 -3.25 -7.92 -2.94
C ARG A 140 -3.36 -7.36 -4.34
N MET A 141 -2.23 -7.20 -5.00
CA MET A 141 -2.19 -6.99 -6.45
C MET A 141 -2.60 -8.30 -7.10
N THR A 142 -3.65 -8.28 -7.89
CA THR A 142 -4.29 -9.50 -8.40
C THR A 142 -4.27 -9.52 -9.92
N TYR A 143 -3.57 -10.52 -10.47
CA TYR A 143 -3.56 -10.80 -11.88
C TYR A 143 -4.85 -11.56 -12.24
N VAL A 144 -5.59 -11.03 -13.18
CA VAL A 144 -6.89 -11.54 -13.60
C VAL A 144 -6.94 -11.73 -15.12
N LYS A 145 -7.80 -12.61 -15.58
CA LYS A 145 -8.27 -12.59 -16.97
C LYS A 145 -9.51 -11.71 -17.04
N SER A 146 -9.45 -10.63 -17.79
CA SER A 146 -10.64 -9.84 -18.13
C SER A 146 -11.41 -10.53 -19.22
N VAL A 147 -12.64 -10.97 -18.92
CA VAL A 147 -13.54 -11.59 -19.90
C VAL A 147 -14.00 -10.57 -20.92
N LYS A 148 -14.27 -9.35 -20.48
CA LYS A 148 -14.76 -8.25 -21.32
C LYS A 148 -13.73 -7.81 -22.36
N LEU A 149 -12.45 -7.71 -21.96
CA LEU A 149 -11.35 -7.31 -22.85
C LEU A 149 -10.73 -8.53 -23.54
N ASN A 150 -11.02 -9.73 -23.09
CA ASN A 150 -10.41 -11.00 -23.53
C ASN A 150 -8.87 -11.01 -23.42
N GLN A 151 -8.32 -10.35 -22.41
CA GLN A 151 -6.87 -10.23 -22.19
C GLN A 151 -6.53 -10.33 -20.70
N ALA A 152 -5.23 -10.42 -20.41
CA ALA A 152 -4.68 -10.27 -19.08
C ALA A 152 -4.95 -8.87 -18.56
N HIS A 153 -5.14 -8.76 -17.24
CA HIS A 153 -5.38 -7.50 -16.57
C HIS A 153 -4.89 -7.57 -15.12
N MET A 154 -4.61 -6.44 -14.50
CA MET A 154 -4.22 -6.39 -13.10
C MET A 154 -5.10 -5.40 -12.34
N VAL A 155 -5.54 -5.81 -11.15
CA VAL A 155 -6.37 -5.00 -10.24
C VAL A 155 -5.85 -5.08 -8.82
N LEU A 156 -6.19 -4.11 -7.97
CA LEU A 156 -5.92 -4.18 -6.55
C LEU A 156 -7.15 -4.72 -5.81
N ALA A 157 -6.96 -5.82 -5.09
CA ALA A 157 -7.95 -6.39 -4.20
C ALA A 157 -7.67 -5.97 -2.75
N TYR A 158 -8.67 -5.43 -2.07
CA TYR A 158 -8.63 -5.06 -0.66
C TYR A 158 -9.54 -5.97 0.15
N TYR A 159 -9.00 -6.64 1.16
CA TYR A 159 -9.71 -7.55 2.06
C TYR A 159 -10.03 -6.84 3.40
N PRO A 160 -11.29 -6.48 3.69
CA PRO A 160 -11.65 -5.85 4.97
C PRO A 160 -11.30 -6.74 6.18
N ARG A 161 -11.37 -8.06 6.01
CA ARG A 161 -10.92 -9.12 6.92
C ARG A 161 -10.34 -10.26 6.09
N PRO A 162 -9.51 -11.15 6.66
CA PRO A 162 -8.83 -12.22 5.90
C PRO A 162 -9.76 -13.16 5.12
N ASP A 163 -10.96 -13.39 5.66
CA ASP A 163 -12.01 -14.27 5.12
C ASP A 163 -13.16 -13.52 4.43
N ALA A 164 -13.05 -12.19 4.35
CA ALA A 164 -14.09 -11.38 3.71
C ALA A 164 -13.93 -11.37 2.19
N GLU A 165 -15.03 -11.15 1.52
CA GLU A 165 -15.04 -10.83 0.10
C GLU A 165 -14.23 -9.56 -0.15
N PRO A 166 -13.26 -9.58 -1.10
CA PRO A 166 -12.46 -8.39 -1.37
C PRO A 166 -13.24 -7.32 -2.15
N LEU A 167 -12.82 -6.10 -1.93
CA LEU A 167 -13.19 -4.93 -2.72
C LEU A 167 -12.16 -4.74 -3.82
N VAL A 168 -12.61 -4.51 -5.04
CA VAL A 168 -11.75 -4.38 -6.23
C VAL A 168 -11.60 -2.92 -6.61
N LEU A 169 -10.36 -2.46 -6.68
CA LEU A 169 -9.95 -1.18 -7.25
C LEU A 169 -9.36 -1.43 -8.63
N ASP A 170 -9.91 -0.76 -9.63
CA ASP A 170 -9.59 -0.99 -11.04
C ASP A 170 -9.47 0.33 -11.80
N ASN A 171 -8.60 0.42 -12.80
CA ASN A 171 -8.52 1.60 -13.67
C ASN A 171 -9.67 1.67 -14.68
N LEU A 172 -10.36 0.55 -14.93
CA LEU A 172 -11.52 0.48 -15.83
C LEU A 172 -12.85 0.78 -15.13
N GLU A 173 -12.85 0.93 -13.80
CA GLU A 173 -14.07 1.18 -13.01
C GLU A 173 -13.74 2.13 -11.85
N ASP A 174 -14.31 3.32 -11.87
CA ASP A 174 -14.06 4.31 -10.81
C ASP A 174 -14.67 3.94 -9.46
N ARG A 175 -15.72 3.13 -9.47
CA ARG A 175 -16.36 2.64 -8.24
C ARG A 175 -15.63 1.42 -7.73
N VAL A 176 -15.26 1.44 -6.48
CA VAL A 176 -14.76 0.24 -5.80
C VAL A 176 -15.93 -0.73 -5.59
N ARG A 177 -15.83 -1.95 -6.14
CA ARG A 177 -16.90 -2.95 -6.09
C ARG A 177 -16.46 -4.22 -5.37
N PRO A 178 -17.39 -4.94 -4.71
CA PRO A 178 -17.14 -6.31 -4.25
C PRO A 178 -16.78 -7.23 -5.44
N ALA A 179 -15.94 -8.23 -5.21
CA ALA A 179 -15.50 -9.15 -6.25
C ALA A 179 -16.68 -9.90 -6.92
N SER A 180 -17.74 -10.23 -6.17
CA SER A 180 -18.96 -10.85 -6.72
C SER A 180 -19.68 -10.00 -7.75
N GLN A 181 -19.45 -8.67 -7.75
CA GLN A 181 -19.99 -7.74 -8.75
C GLN A 181 -19.07 -7.54 -9.95
N ARG A 182 -17.89 -8.16 -9.94
CA ARG A 182 -16.89 -8.13 -11.01
C ARG A 182 -16.78 -9.49 -11.69
N THR A 183 -17.90 -9.98 -12.18
CA THR A 183 -18.01 -11.25 -12.91
C THR A 183 -17.25 -11.26 -14.24
N ASP A 184 -16.82 -10.10 -14.69
CA ASP A 184 -15.94 -9.88 -15.84
C ASP A 184 -14.46 -10.21 -15.55
N LEU A 185 -14.07 -10.45 -14.28
CA LEU A 185 -12.70 -10.70 -13.85
C LEU A 185 -12.56 -12.13 -13.29
N ILE A 186 -11.64 -12.90 -13.85
CA ILE A 186 -11.32 -14.26 -13.38
C ILE A 186 -9.92 -14.20 -12.76
N PRO A 187 -9.78 -14.36 -11.42
CA PRO A 187 -8.49 -14.30 -10.76
C PRO A 187 -7.60 -15.49 -11.14
N VAL A 188 -6.31 -15.26 -11.28
CA VAL A 188 -5.29 -16.26 -11.62
C VAL A 188 -4.31 -16.42 -10.46
N TYR A 189 -3.69 -15.35 -10.02
CA TYR A 189 -2.85 -15.28 -8.82
C TYR A 189 -2.88 -13.87 -8.24
N SER A 190 -2.50 -13.75 -6.98
CA SER A 190 -2.32 -12.47 -6.34
C SER A 190 -1.05 -12.44 -5.50
N PHE A 191 -0.56 -11.25 -5.18
CA PHE A 191 0.66 -11.07 -4.38
C PHE A 191 0.67 -9.70 -3.69
N ASN A 192 1.54 -9.58 -2.71
CA ASN A 192 1.93 -8.32 -2.09
C ASN A 192 3.43 -8.35 -1.75
N ASP A 193 3.93 -7.46 -0.89
CA ASP A 193 5.34 -7.45 -0.46
C ASP A 193 5.80 -8.75 0.20
N GLU A 194 4.89 -9.50 0.80
CA GLU A 194 5.20 -10.60 1.72
C GLU A 194 4.94 -11.97 1.10
N GLU A 195 3.89 -12.09 0.30
CA GLU A 195 3.31 -13.38 -0.08
C GLU A 195 2.78 -13.42 -1.51
N VAL A 196 2.71 -14.63 -2.06
CA VAL A 196 2.05 -14.93 -3.33
C VAL A 196 0.96 -15.98 -3.06
N TRP A 197 -0.22 -15.78 -3.65
CA TRP A 197 -1.35 -16.70 -3.62
C TRP A 197 -1.70 -17.10 -5.05
N VAL A 198 -1.77 -18.40 -5.30
CA VAL A 198 -2.27 -18.95 -6.57
C VAL A 198 -3.68 -19.44 -6.37
N GLU A 199 -4.58 -19.08 -7.28
CA GLU A 199 -5.97 -19.51 -7.21
C GLU A 199 -6.05 -21.06 -7.08
N MET A 200 -6.94 -21.55 -6.24
CA MET A 200 -7.12 -22.97 -5.89
C MET A 200 -5.97 -23.65 -5.15
N ARG A 201 -4.78 -23.05 -5.03
CA ARG A 201 -3.63 -23.62 -4.30
C ARG A 201 -3.33 -22.89 -2.99
N GLY A 202 -3.91 -21.71 -2.80
CA GLY A 202 -3.62 -20.87 -1.65
C GLY A 202 -2.22 -20.27 -1.71
N ARG A 203 -1.60 -20.05 -0.53
CA ARG A 203 -0.27 -19.47 -0.40
C ARG A 203 0.78 -20.32 -1.14
N SER A 204 1.57 -19.73 -2.02
CA SER A 204 2.38 -20.47 -3.01
C SER A 204 3.80 -19.96 -3.24
N GLY A 205 4.34 -19.04 -2.44
CA GLY A 205 5.73 -18.63 -2.66
C GLY A 205 6.06 -17.21 -2.20
N SER A 206 7.23 -16.73 -2.67
CA SER A 206 7.72 -15.39 -2.38
C SER A 206 7.50 -14.47 -3.57
N PRO A 207 7.12 -13.20 -3.36
CA PRO A 207 6.99 -12.19 -4.42
C PRO A 207 8.29 -11.92 -5.18
N THR A 208 9.44 -12.23 -4.59
CA THR A 208 10.75 -12.13 -5.27
C THR A 208 10.90 -13.05 -6.48
N GLN A 209 10.02 -14.05 -6.63
CA GLN A 209 9.96 -14.91 -7.81
C GLN A 209 9.26 -14.24 -9.00
N ILE A 210 8.55 -13.13 -8.77
CA ILE A 210 7.94 -12.33 -9.83
C ILE A 210 8.99 -11.35 -10.33
N ARG A 211 9.52 -11.61 -11.53
CA ARG A 211 10.64 -10.86 -12.11
C ARG A 211 10.38 -9.34 -12.16
N ASN A 212 9.21 -8.94 -12.66
CA ASN A 212 8.87 -7.53 -12.82
C ASN A 212 8.71 -6.84 -11.47
N TRP A 213 8.15 -7.53 -10.46
CA TRP A 213 8.10 -7.02 -9.09
C TRP A 213 9.50 -6.77 -8.52
N SER A 214 10.41 -7.73 -8.68
CA SER A 214 11.79 -7.57 -8.19
C SER A 214 12.52 -6.41 -8.89
N ALA A 215 12.30 -6.23 -10.20
CA ALA A 215 12.85 -5.11 -10.95
C ALA A 215 12.27 -3.77 -10.51
N LEU A 216 10.94 -3.70 -10.26
CA LEU A 216 10.26 -2.54 -9.70
C LEU A 216 10.84 -2.16 -8.33
N ILE A 217 10.94 -3.12 -7.38
CA ILE A 217 11.49 -2.86 -6.06
C ILE A 217 12.91 -2.30 -6.13
N ALA A 218 13.75 -2.85 -7.02
CA ALA A 218 15.10 -2.33 -7.23
C ALA A 218 15.12 -0.88 -7.77
N ARG A 219 14.13 -0.48 -8.59
CA ARG A 219 13.98 0.93 -9.04
C ARG A 219 13.52 1.83 -7.90
N LEU A 220 12.52 1.42 -7.13
CA LEU A 220 12.05 2.15 -5.95
C LEU A 220 13.17 2.40 -4.93
N GLU A 221 14.03 1.43 -4.71
CA GLU A 221 15.22 1.56 -3.86
C GLU A 221 16.22 2.61 -4.39
N ARG A 222 16.42 2.67 -5.70
CA ARG A 222 17.25 3.70 -6.33
C ARG A 222 16.65 5.10 -6.19
N GLU A 223 15.35 5.25 -6.45
CA GLU A 223 14.62 6.52 -6.28
C GLU A 223 14.72 7.06 -4.86
N ARG A 224 14.65 6.18 -3.83
CA ARG A 224 14.78 6.56 -2.42
C ARG A 224 16.17 7.10 -2.06
N ARG A 225 17.20 6.71 -2.80
CA ARG A 225 18.59 7.13 -2.57
C ARG A 225 18.96 8.39 -3.34
N THR A 226 18.11 8.82 -4.26
CA THR A 226 18.27 10.03 -5.06
C THR A 226 17.84 11.28 -4.32
#